data_99081d76089242918fa64eb3d3b9dacb
#
_entry.id   99081d76089242918fa64eb3d3b9dacb
#
_cell.length_a   1.000
_cell.length_b   1.000
_cell.length_c   1.000
_cell.angle_alpha   90.00
_cell.angle_beta   90.00
_cell.angle_gamma   90.00
#
_symmetry.space_group_name_H-M   'P 1'
#
loop_
_entity.id
_entity.type
_entity.pdbx_description
1 polymer ?
#
loop_
_entity_poly.entity_id
_entity_poly.type
_entity_poly.pdbx_seq_one_letter_code
_entity_poly.pdbx_strand_id
1 'polypeptide(L)'
;KNEVLNFLSESDALTGSLNRRGFMEKAVQINRENAGKEMVILFADLDHLKEINDSFGHIEGDFAIRRCAEVLKSAVGDSGVTGRIGGDEFCAMLPGNAGDGQRIREQVRRECDGFNSDSDKPYYVELSIGYHVIRCGSDLVISDVLKDADEALYEEKKKRRKSVKK
;
A
#
# COMPACT_ATOMS: atom_id res chain seq x y z
N LYS A 1 18.79 22.88 -6.27
CA LYS A 1 17.73 23.39 -5.37
C LYS A 1 16.36 22.82 -5.70
N ASN A 2 15.95 22.86 -6.98
CA ASN A 2 14.64 22.39 -7.38
C ASN A 2 14.47 20.89 -7.20
N GLU A 3 15.49 20.10 -7.45
CA GLU A 3 15.45 18.64 -7.28
C GLU A 3 15.27 18.27 -5.80
N VAL A 4 15.95 18.95 -4.88
CA VAL A 4 15.82 18.72 -3.45
C VAL A 4 14.42 19.10 -2.97
N LEU A 5 13.89 20.24 -3.41
CA LEU A 5 12.55 20.68 -3.06
C LEU A 5 11.49 19.72 -3.60
N ASN A 6 11.65 19.23 -4.84
CA ASN A 6 10.73 18.25 -5.42
C ASN A 6 10.77 16.94 -4.65
N PHE A 7 11.97 16.46 -4.29
CA PHE A 7 12.11 15.25 -3.48
C PHE A 7 11.39 15.41 -2.14
N LEU A 8 11.62 16.52 -1.43
CA LEU A 8 10.98 16.77 -0.13
C LEU A 8 9.46 16.90 -0.25
N SER A 9 8.94 17.44 -1.40
CA SER A 9 7.50 17.60 -1.60
C SER A 9 6.81 16.35 -2.12
N GLU A 10 7.55 15.35 -2.60
CA GLU A 10 7.01 14.13 -3.21
C GLU A 10 7.26 12.87 -2.39
N SER A 11 8.10 12.95 -1.37
CA SER A 11 8.51 11.80 -0.57
C SER A 11 7.98 11.88 0.86
N ASP A 12 7.71 10.71 1.44
CA ASP A 12 7.35 10.57 2.84
C ASP A 12 8.62 10.45 3.69
N ALA A 13 8.77 11.35 4.66
CA ALA A 13 9.98 11.42 5.47
C ALA A 13 10.22 10.15 6.30
N LEU A 14 9.15 9.51 6.77
CA LEU A 14 9.28 8.34 7.64
C LEU A 14 9.71 7.08 6.88
N THR A 15 9.14 6.85 5.70
CA THR A 15 9.34 5.60 4.94
C THR A 15 10.26 5.75 3.73
N GLY A 16 10.47 6.97 3.25
CA GLY A 16 11.18 7.21 2.00
C GLY A 16 10.37 6.90 0.74
N SER A 17 9.16 6.37 0.90
CA SER A 17 8.24 6.13 -0.21
C SER A 17 7.68 7.45 -0.74
N LEU A 18 7.03 7.42 -1.89
CA LEU A 18 6.28 8.59 -2.36
C LEU A 18 5.22 8.95 -1.32
N ASN A 19 4.98 10.24 -1.14
CA ASN A 19 3.84 10.70 -0.35
C ASN A 19 2.60 10.73 -1.24
N ARG A 20 1.47 11.18 -0.70
CA ARG A 20 0.21 11.24 -1.45
C ARG A 20 0.37 11.99 -2.77
N ARG A 21 0.95 13.19 -2.72
CA ARG A 21 1.14 14.02 -3.91
C ARG A 21 2.04 13.33 -4.93
N GLY A 22 3.19 12.83 -4.50
CA GLY A 22 4.14 12.15 -5.38
C GLY A 22 3.54 10.91 -6.02
N PHE A 23 2.79 10.11 -5.25
CA PHE A 23 2.11 8.94 -5.79
C PHE A 23 1.07 9.32 -6.84
N MET A 24 0.23 10.32 -6.55
CA MET A 24 -0.82 10.75 -7.49
C MET A 24 -0.23 11.26 -8.81
N GLU A 25 0.83 12.07 -8.73
CA GLU A 25 1.50 12.57 -9.92
C GLU A 25 2.10 11.43 -10.76
N LYS A 26 2.75 10.48 -10.09
CA LYS A 26 3.36 9.33 -10.77
C LYS A 26 2.29 8.42 -11.38
N ALA A 27 1.20 8.18 -10.67
CA ALA A 27 0.10 7.34 -11.18
C ALA A 27 -0.55 7.96 -12.42
N VAL A 28 -0.75 9.27 -12.44
CA VAL A 28 -1.27 9.98 -13.61
C VAL A 28 -0.33 9.82 -14.79
N GLN A 29 0.98 9.96 -14.57
CA GLN A 29 2.00 9.76 -15.60
C GLN A 29 1.97 8.34 -16.15
N ILE A 30 1.93 7.33 -15.26
CA ILE A 30 1.88 5.92 -15.64
C ILE A 30 0.63 5.64 -16.47
N ASN A 31 -0.51 6.16 -16.06
CA ASN A 31 -1.76 6.01 -16.82
C ASN A 31 -1.62 6.54 -18.23
N ARG A 32 -1.03 7.72 -18.37
CA ARG A 32 -0.84 8.35 -19.69
C ARG A 32 0.10 7.53 -20.58
N GLU A 33 1.19 7.02 -20.02
CA GLU A 33 2.22 6.28 -20.75
C GLU A 33 1.80 4.85 -21.10
N ASN A 34 0.75 4.33 -20.46
CA ASN A 34 0.33 2.93 -20.61
C ASN A 34 -1.10 2.79 -21.12
N ALA A 35 -1.56 3.75 -21.92
CA ALA A 35 -2.92 3.71 -22.47
C ALA A 35 -3.23 2.37 -23.13
N GLY A 36 -4.38 1.80 -22.80
CA GLY A 36 -4.84 0.50 -23.32
C GLY A 36 -4.31 -0.70 -22.57
N LYS A 37 -3.36 -0.53 -21.63
CA LYS A 37 -2.79 -1.65 -20.86
C LYS A 37 -3.52 -1.84 -19.56
N GLU A 38 -3.59 -3.11 -19.13
CA GLU A 38 -4.14 -3.45 -17.81
C GLU A 38 -3.11 -3.17 -16.72
N MET A 39 -3.60 -2.62 -15.63
CA MET A 39 -2.78 -2.39 -14.44
C MET A 39 -3.60 -2.73 -13.19
N VAL A 40 -2.92 -2.96 -12.09
CA VAL A 40 -3.52 -3.18 -10.79
C VAL A 40 -3.26 -1.94 -9.94
N ILE A 41 -4.31 -1.44 -9.31
CA ILE A 41 -4.17 -0.41 -8.30
C ILE A 41 -4.50 -1.04 -6.94
N LEU A 42 -3.67 -0.73 -5.93
CA LEU A 42 -3.79 -1.31 -4.59
C LEU A 42 -3.99 -0.21 -3.57
N PHE A 43 -4.81 -0.53 -2.57
CA PHE A 43 -4.92 0.26 -1.35
C PHE A 43 -4.64 -0.67 -0.18
N ALA A 44 -3.80 -0.22 0.74
CA ALA A 44 -3.36 -1.05 1.86
C ALA A 44 -3.41 -0.26 3.16
N ASP A 45 -3.59 -0.97 4.26
CA ASP A 45 -3.77 -0.38 5.58
C ASP A 45 -3.04 -1.23 6.62
N LEU A 46 -2.21 -0.57 7.43
CA LEU A 46 -1.56 -1.22 8.56
C LEU A 46 -2.60 -1.43 9.66
N ASP A 47 -2.85 -2.70 9.97
CA ASP A 47 -3.85 -3.07 10.96
C ASP A 47 -3.37 -2.73 12.38
N HIS A 48 -4.27 -2.18 13.17
CA HIS A 48 -4.07 -1.95 14.61
C HIS A 48 -2.96 -0.95 14.97
N LEU A 49 -2.66 0.01 14.09
CA LEU A 49 -1.64 1.02 14.37
C LEU A 49 -1.96 1.81 15.65
N LYS A 50 -3.23 2.15 15.85
CA LYS A 50 -3.64 2.89 17.05
C LYS A 50 -3.28 2.11 18.31
N GLU A 51 -3.59 0.82 18.34
CA GLU A 51 -3.29 -0.06 19.47
C GLU A 51 -1.78 -0.18 19.71
N ILE A 52 -0.99 -0.25 18.65
CA ILE A 52 0.48 -0.29 18.75
C ILE A 52 0.97 1.02 19.39
N ASN A 53 0.51 2.17 18.89
CA ASN A 53 0.90 3.48 19.42
C ASN A 53 0.49 3.62 20.88
N ASP A 54 -0.75 3.28 21.21
CA ASP A 54 -1.30 3.44 22.55
C ASP A 54 -0.61 2.52 23.56
N SER A 55 -0.27 1.30 23.18
CA SER A 55 0.31 0.30 24.08
C SER A 55 1.84 0.34 24.15
N PHE A 56 2.51 0.73 23.05
CA PHE A 56 3.98 0.61 22.94
C PHE A 56 4.67 1.91 22.53
N GLY A 57 3.91 2.96 22.22
CA GLY A 57 4.44 4.27 21.86
C GLY A 57 4.64 4.48 20.37
N HIS A 58 4.82 5.75 19.99
CA HIS A 58 4.92 6.14 18.58
C HIS A 58 6.20 5.64 17.91
N ILE A 59 7.28 5.40 18.65
CA ILE A 59 8.51 4.83 18.09
C ILE A 59 8.23 3.44 17.51
N GLU A 60 7.45 2.62 18.23
CA GLU A 60 7.05 1.29 17.76
C GLU A 60 6.05 1.39 16.60
N GLY A 61 5.12 2.35 16.68
CA GLY A 61 4.21 2.60 15.56
C GLY A 61 4.96 2.99 14.29
N ASP A 62 5.96 3.85 14.41
CA ASP A 62 6.80 4.27 13.28
C ASP A 62 7.58 3.08 12.71
N PHE A 63 8.10 2.20 13.57
CA PHE A 63 8.76 0.97 13.14
C PHE A 63 7.81 0.10 12.32
N ALA A 64 6.58 -0.09 12.80
CA ALA A 64 5.57 -0.88 12.09
C ALA A 64 5.23 -0.26 10.72
N ILE A 65 5.10 1.06 10.65
CA ILE A 65 4.85 1.77 9.39
C ILE A 65 6.00 1.56 8.41
N ARG A 66 7.25 1.71 8.85
CA ARG A 66 8.42 1.49 7.99
C ARG A 66 8.46 0.05 7.48
N ARG A 67 8.16 -0.90 8.35
CA ARG A 67 8.15 -2.32 7.97
C ARG A 67 7.10 -2.61 6.91
N CYS A 68 5.90 -2.05 7.06
CA CYS A 68 4.84 -2.20 6.06
C CYS A 68 5.25 -1.61 4.71
N ALA A 69 5.90 -0.46 4.71
CA ALA A 69 6.38 0.16 3.48
C ALA A 69 7.41 -0.73 2.76
N GLU A 70 8.33 -1.34 3.51
CA GLU A 70 9.34 -2.25 2.98
C GLU A 70 8.71 -3.51 2.37
N VAL A 71 7.76 -4.11 3.10
CA VAL A 71 7.06 -5.31 2.66
C VAL A 71 6.27 -5.04 1.37
N LEU A 72 5.53 -3.94 1.33
CA LEU A 72 4.74 -3.59 0.14
C LEU A 72 5.66 -3.32 -1.06
N LYS A 73 6.73 -2.58 -0.86
CA LYS A 73 7.69 -2.28 -1.93
C LYS A 73 8.33 -3.56 -2.48
N SER A 74 8.71 -4.48 -1.59
CA SER A 74 9.28 -5.77 -1.98
C SER A 74 8.29 -6.58 -2.82
N ALA A 75 7.02 -6.63 -2.41
CA ALA A 75 5.99 -7.40 -3.11
C ALA A 75 5.66 -6.80 -4.48
N VAL A 76 5.57 -5.48 -4.57
CA VAL A 76 5.25 -4.76 -5.82
C VAL A 76 6.43 -4.82 -6.81
N GLY A 77 7.66 -4.73 -6.29
CA GLY A 77 8.86 -4.81 -7.11
C GLY A 77 9.11 -3.55 -7.93
N ASP A 78 10.08 -3.64 -8.84
CA ASP A 78 10.54 -2.50 -9.63
C ASP A 78 9.60 -2.11 -10.76
N SER A 79 8.65 -2.99 -11.12
CA SER A 79 7.70 -2.72 -12.21
C SER A 79 6.57 -1.78 -11.78
N GLY A 80 6.42 -1.53 -10.49
CA GLY A 80 5.36 -0.70 -9.96
C GLY A 80 5.87 0.44 -9.09
N VAL A 81 4.94 1.24 -8.59
CA VAL A 81 5.22 2.34 -7.67
C VAL A 81 4.39 2.15 -6.40
N THR A 82 4.95 2.58 -5.28
CA THR A 82 4.27 2.54 -3.99
C THR A 82 4.32 3.93 -3.35
N GLY A 83 3.35 4.19 -2.48
CA GLY A 83 3.29 5.43 -1.74
C GLY A 83 2.63 5.26 -0.38
N ARG A 84 2.93 6.17 0.52
CA ARG A 84 2.23 6.29 1.79
C ARG A 84 1.34 7.52 1.72
N ILE A 85 0.02 7.32 1.80
CA ILE A 85 -0.95 8.39 1.55
C ILE A 85 -1.66 8.89 2.81
N GLY A 86 -1.51 8.19 3.91
CA GLY A 86 -2.07 8.55 5.21
C GLY A 86 -1.21 7.98 6.30
N GLY A 87 -1.63 8.12 7.56
CA GLY A 87 -0.88 7.62 8.70
C GLY A 87 -0.55 6.15 8.60
N ASP A 88 -1.57 5.35 8.39
CA ASP A 88 -1.49 3.88 8.27
C ASP A 88 -1.86 3.39 6.86
N GLU A 89 -1.96 4.30 5.88
CA GLU A 89 -2.48 4.01 4.55
C GLU A 89 -1.38 4.05 3.50
N PHE A 90 -1.37 3.02 2.65
CA PHE A 90 -0.43 2.88 1.54
C PHE A 90 -1.19 2.61 0.25
N CYS A 91 -0.55 2.85 -0.86
CA CYS A 91 -1.10 2.54 -2.17
C CYS A 91 0.01 2.07 -3.11
N ALA A 92 -0.39 1.41 -4.17
CA ALA A 92 0.54 0.95 -5.20
C ALA A 92 -0.17 0.88 -6.55
N MET A 93 0.62 0.93 -7.60
CA MET A 93 0.14 0.75 -8.97
C MET A 93 1.21 -0.02 -9.74
N LEU A 94 0.80 -1.07 -10.45
CA LEU A 94 1.74 -1.93 -11.17
C LEU A 94 1.06 -2.55 -12.39
N PRO A 95 1.85 -2.90 -13.43
CA PRO A 95 1.29 -3.64 -14.57
C PRO A 95 0.80 -5.01 -14.12
N GLY A 96 -0.34 -5.46 -14.65
CA GLY A 96 -0.83 -6.79 -14.37
C GLY A 96 -2.34 -6.89 -14.34
N ASN A 97 -2.82 -8.03 -13.86
CA ASN A 97 -4.23 -8.38 -13.78
C ASN A 97 -4.62 -8.80 -12.35
N ALA A 98 -5.82 -9.36 -12.20
CA ALA A 98 -6.32 -9.80 -10.90
C ALA A 98 -5.41 -10.83 -10.23
N GLY A 99 -4.78 -11.71 -11.02
CA GLY A 99 -3.82 -12.70 -10.50
C GLY A 99 -2.61 -12.04 -9.84
N ASP A 100 -2.15 -10.93 -10.40
CA ASP A 100 -1.03 -10.15 -9.82
C ASP A 100 -1.44 -9.50 -8.51
N GLY A 101 -2.66 -8.96 -8.43
CA GLY A 101 -3.19 -8.41 -7.19
C GLY A 101 -3.25 -9.44 -6.08
N GLN A 102 -3.77 -10.63 -6.40
CA GLN A 102 -3.84 -11.74 -5.45
C GLN A 102 -2.46 -12.22 -5.02
N ARG A 103 -1.51 -12.30 -5.95
CA ARG A 103 -0.13 -12.69 -5.67
C ARG A 103 0.53 -11.73 -4.67
N ILE A 104 0.31 -10.43 -4.86
CA ILE A 104 0.88 -9.42 -3.96
C ILE A 104 0.27 -9.56 -2.57
N ARG A 105 -1.05 -9.72 -2.49
CA ARG A 105 -1.73 -9.92 -1.20
C ARG A 105 -1.16 -11.11 -0.45
N GLU A 106 -0.96 -12.23 -1.13
CA GLU A 106 -0.42 -13.44 -0.53
C GLU A 106 1.05 -13.27 -0.13
N GLN A 107 1.85 -12.63 -0.96
CA GLN A 107 3.27 -12.38 -0.65
C GLN A 107 3.41 -11.48 0.56
N VAL A 108 2.62 -10.40 0.63
CA VAL A 108 2.63 -9.49 1.77
C VAL A 108 2.26 -10.24 3.05
N ARG A 109 1.24 -11.09 2.99
CA ARG A 109 0.83 -11.88 4.15
C ARG A 109 1.96 -12.81 4.60
N ARG A 110 2.61 -13.50 3.67
CA ARG A 110 3.74 -14.40 4.01
C ARG A 110 4.90 -13.63 4.64
N GLU A 111 5.23 -12.47 4.09
CA GLU A 111 6.34 -11.66 4.62
C GLU A 111 6.02 -11.11 6.02
N CYS A 112 4.79 -10.67 6.25
CA CYS A 112 4.35 -10.25 7.58
C CYS A 112 4.36 -11.41 8.57
N ASP A 113 3.84 -12.57 8.18
CA ASP A 113 3.84 -13.76 9.03
C ASP A 113 5.28 -14.19 9.39
N GLY A 114 6.18 -14.17 8.41
CA GLY A 114 7.59 -14.48 8.64
C GLY A 114 8.24 -13.51 9.61
N PHE A 115 8.01 -12.22 9.42
CA PHE A 115 8.51 -11.20 10.34
C PHE A 115 7.96 -11.43 11.76
N ASN A 116 6.66 -11.65 11.87
CA ASN A 116 6.01 -11.82 13.19
C ASN A 116 6.51 -13.07 13.91
N SER A 117 6.83 -14.14 13.17
CA SER A 117 7.41 -15.36 13.76
C SER A 117 8.80 -15.14 14.32
N ASP A 118 9.62 -14.34 13.65
CA ASP A 118 11.03 -14.14 14.00
C ASP A 118 11.26 -12.92 14.90
N SER A 119 10.27 -12.06 15.04
CA SER A 119 10.39 -10.80 15.76
C SER A 119 10.23 -10.96 17.26
N ASP A 120 11.00 -10.21 18.03
CA ASP A 120 10.85 -10.09 19.48
C ASP A 120 9.84 -9.00 19.88
N LYS A 121 9.22 -8.35 18.91
CA LYS A 121 8.27 -7.27 19.18
C LYS A 121 7.00 -7.83 19.84
N PRO A 122 6.43 -7.09 20.82
CA PRO A 122 5.23 -7.53 21.55
C PRO A 122 3.92 -7.31 20.78
N TYR A 123 3.98 -7.06 19.49
CA TYR A 123 2.82 -6.85 18.61
C TYR A 123 3.10 -7.49 17.26
N TYR A 124 2.03 -7.74 16.51
CA TYR A 124 2.13 -8.24 15.13
C TYR A 124 2.03 -7.07 14.14
N VAL A 125 2.80 -7.18 13.06
CA VAL A 125 2.69 -6.26 11.91
C VAL A 125 1.83 -6.96 10.86
N GLU A 126 0.70 -6.36 10.52
CA GLU A 126 -0.25 -6.90 9.55
C GLU A 126 -0.69 -5.81 8.60
N LEU A 127 -0.63 -6.09 7.31
CA LEU A 127 -1.02 -5.17 6.26
C LEU A 127 -2.16 -5.78 5.46
N SER A 128 -3.33 -5.14 5.52
CA SER A 128 -4.50 -5.55 4.75
C SER A 128 -4.49 -4.87 3.38
N ILE A 129 -4.85 -5.60 2.33
CA ILE A 129 -4.77 -5.12 0.94
C ILE A 129 -6.09 -5.33 0.21
N GLY A 130 -6.57 -4.26 -0.43
CA GLY A 130 -7.59 -4.33 -1.46
C GLY A 130 -6.98 -3.93 -2.80
N TYR A 131 -7.47 -4.51 -3.88
CA TYR A 131 -6.98 -4.16 -5.21
C TYR A 131 -8.11 -4.07 -6.21
N HIS A 132 -7.86 -3.35 -7.29
CA HIS A 132 -8.80 -3.16 -8.39
C HIS A 132 -8.01 -3.19 -9.70
N VAL A 133 -8.52 -3.91 -10.71
CA VAL A 133 -7.88 -3.98 -12.03
C VAL A 133 -8.44 -2.86 -12.89
N ILE A 134 -7.54 -2.13 -13.52
CA ILE A 134 -7.89 -0.98 -14.36
C ILE A 134 -7.29 -1.15 -15.76
N ARG A 135 -7.90 -0.48 -16.72
CA ARG A 135 -7.31 -0.31 -18.04
C ARG A 135 -6.97 1.17 -18.21
N CYS A 136 -5.70 1.44 -18.44
CA CYS A 136 -5.23 2.82 -18.56
C CYS A 136 -5.82 3.50 -19.78
N GLY A 137 -6.10 4.78 -19.65
CA GLY A 137 -6.67 5.58 -20.74
C GLY A 137 -7.06 6.96 -20.27
N SER A 138 -7.48 7.80 -21.23
CA SER A 138 -7.83 9.20 -20.96
C SER A 138 -9.06 9.37 -20.05
N ASP A 139 -9.92 8.36 -19.99
CA ASP A 139 -11.13 8.38 -19.15
C ASP A 139 -10.88 7.95 -17.71
N LEU A 140 -9.68 7.46 -17.41
CA LEU A 140 -9.35 6.97 -16.08
C LEU A 140 -9.03 8.13 -15.15
N VAL A 141 -9.69 8.17 -14.00
CA VAL A 141 -9.43 9.14 -12.94
C VAL A 141 -8.82 8.38 -11.76
N ILE A 142 -7.56 8.68 -11.43
CA ILE A 142 -6.80 7.94 -10.41
C ILE A 142 -7.50 7.98 -9.04
N SER A 143 -8.03 9.13 -8.64
CA SER A 143 -8.72 9.23 -7.34
C SER A 143 -9.95 8.32 -7.26
N ASP A 144 -10.65 8.11 -8.38
CA ASP A 144 -11.82 7.23 -8.43
C ASP A 144 -11.41 5.77 -8.29
N VAL A 145 -10.35 5.35 -9.00
CA VAL A 145 -9.92 3.94 -8.92
C VAL A 145 -9.24 3.63 -7.59
N LEU A 146 -8.64 4.62 -6.94
CA LEU A 146 -8.16 4.45 -5.56
C LEU A 146 -9.31 4.20 -4.59
N LYS A 147 -10.44 4.88 -4.78
CA LYS A 147 -11.65 4.60 -3.99
C LYS A 147 -12.15 3.18 -4.21
N ASP A 148 -12.12 2.70 -5.46
CA ASP A 148 -12.51 1.32 -5.77
C ASP A 148 -11.61 0.32 -5.04
N ALA A 149 -10.31 0.56 -5.01
CA ALA A 149 -9.35 -0.28 -4.27
C ALA A 149 -9.58 -0.22 -2.76
N ASP A 150 -9.92 0.95 -2.23
CA ASP A 150 -10.25 1.14 -0.81
C ASP A 150 -11.53 0.39 -0.45
N GLU A 151 -12.55 0.43 -1.31
CA GLU A 151 -13.77 -0.35 -1.13
C GLU A 151 -13.47 -1.85 -1.12
N ALA A 152 -12.58 -2.31 -2.01
CA ALA A 152 -12.15 -3.70 -2.05
C ALA A 152 -11.44 -4.09 -0.74
N LEU A 153 -10.63 -3.18 -0.19
CA LEU A 153 -9.99 -3.37 1.11
C LEU A 153 -11.03 -3.52 2.22
N TYR A 154 -12.02 -2.66 2.23
CA TYR A 154 -13.10 -2.70 3.21
C TYR A 154 -13.85 -4.04 3.16
N GLU A 155 -14.18 -4.51 1.95
CA GLU A 155 -14.83 -5.81 1.76
C GLU A 155 -13.95 -6.97 2.22
N GLU A 156 -12.65 -6.90 1.98
CA GLU A 156 -11.68 -7.91 2.42
C GLU A 156 -11.63 -7.98 3.95
N LYS A 157 -11.61 -6.84 4.61
CA LYS A 157 -11.64 -6.76 6.08
C LYS A 157 -12.92 -7.35 6.65
N LYS A 158 -14.07 -7.12 6.00
CA LYS A 158 -15.36 -7.72 6.42
C LYS A 158 -15.31 -9.24 6.36
N LYS A 159 -14.77 -9.80 5.28
CA LYS A 159 -14.64 -11.25 5.13
C LYS A 159 -13.81 -11.87 6.24
N ARG A 160 -12.69 -11.20 6.59
CA ARG A 160 -11.79 -11.65 7.66
C ARG A 160 -12.49 -11.63 9.02
N ARG A 161 -13.27 -10.59 9.32
CA ARG A 161 -14.03 -10.49 10.56
C ARG A 161 -15.06 -11.61 10.67
N LYS A 162 -15.75 -11.95 9.57
CA LYS A 162 -16.72 -13.06 9.55
C LYS A 162 -16.05 -14.39 9.79
N SER A 163 -14.85 -14.61 9.23
CA SER A 163 -14.07 -15.84 9.45
C SER A 163 -13.65 -16.00 10.90
N VAL A 164 -13.26 -14.92 11.57
CA VAL A 164 -12.79 -14.94 12.96
C VAL A 164 -13.95 -15.21 13.94
N LYS A 165 -15.17 -14.80 13.59
CA LYS A 165 -16.34 -15.00 14.45
C LYS A 165 -16.92 -16.42 14.40
N LYS A 166 -16.41 -17.24 13.54
CA LYS A 166 -16.77 -18.67 13.49
C LYS A 166 -15.83 -19.49 14.36
#